data_c206df843841ee437572445f67eb907e
#
_entry.id   c206df843841ee437572445f67eb907e
#
_cell.length_a   1.000
_cell.length_b   1.000
_cell.length_c   1.000
_cell.angle_alpha   90.00
_cell.angle_beta   90.00
_cell.angle_gamma   90.00
#
_symmetry.space_group_name_H-M   'P 1'
#
loop_
_entity.id
_entity.type
_entity.pdbx_description
1 polymer ?
#
loop_
_entity_poly.entity_id
_entity_poly.type
_entity_poly.pdbx_seq_one_letter_code
_entity_poly.pdbx_strand_id
1 'polypeptide(L)'
;MEAYSSNLSIKSWAEEDRPREKLSGQGRRALTDAELIAILIGSGSRNETAVELSKRILHHYDNDLNNLGKASIAELSKFKGIGEAKAISIIAALEIGRRRGDTEFKARDTITCSKDIYNIMRRHLMDLSHEEFWIILVSRASKVIAKELISKGGLNGTVADPRVIYYSAIQHQASSIVLLHNHPSGNLRPSKEDIFLTKKMADAGRLLDIAVMDHLIISDAGYFSFKDEEIL
;
A
#
# COMPACT_ATOMS: atom_id res chain seq x y z
N MET A 1 51.13 -25.54 -12.58
CA MET A 1 49.68 -25.43 -12.30
C MET A 1 49.34 -23.94 -12.33
N GLU A 2 48.81 -23.45 -13.45
CA GLU A 2 48.35 -22.07 -13.57
C GLU A 2 47.05 -21.92 -12.78
N ALA A 3 47.08 -21.04 -11.78
CA ALA A 3 45.88 -20.67 -11.03
C ALA A 3 44.90 -19.98 -11.96
N TYR A 4 43.80 -20.61 -12.30
CA TYR A 4 42.64 -20.02 -12.98
C TYR A 4 42.07 -18.92 -12.09
N SER A 5 42.56 -17.70 -12.19
CA SER A 5 41.91 -16.53 -11.61
C SER A 5 40.84 -16.06 -12.58
N SER A 6 39.71 -16.71 -12.62
CA SER A 6 38.58 -16.25 -13.39
C SER A 6 37.75 -15.28 -12.54
N ASN A 7 38.17 -14.04 -12.46
CA ASN A 7 37.23 -12.95 -12.10
C ASN A 7 36.23 -12.76 -13.25
N LEU A 8 35.29 -13.68 -13.36
CA LEU A 8 34.21 -13.59 -14.33
C LEU A 8 33.36 -12.34 -14.01
N SER A 9 33.37 -11.37 -14.92
CA SER A 9 32.50 -10.20 -14.79
C SER A 9 31.05 -10.65 -14.59
N ILE A 10 30.28 -9.94 -13.75
CA ILE A 10 28.82 -10.18 -13.58
C ILE A 10 28.10 -10.22 -14.95
N LYS A 11 28.61 -9.50 -15.94
CA LYS A 11 28.06 -9.51 -17.31
C LYS A 11 28.20 -10.84 -18.04
N SER A 12 29.11 -11.72 -17.61
CA SER A 12 29.26 -13.08 -18.16
C SER A 12 28.43 -14.14 -17.45
N TRP A 13 27.73 -13.79 -16.36
CA TRP A 13 26.82 -14.69 -15.65
C TRP A 13 25.56 -14.93 -16.47
N ALA A 14 24.83 -16.01 -16.19
CA ALA A 14 23.50 -16.18 -16.73
C ALA A 14 22.63 -14.95 -16.36
N GLU A 15 21.73 -14.57 -17.23
CA GLU A 15 20.93 -13.34 -17.03
C GLU A 15 20.15 -13.38 -15.72
N GLU A 16 19.61 -14.54 -15.38
CA GLU A 16 18.85 -14.79 -14.14
C GLU A 16 19.69 -14.70 -12.85
N ASP A 17 21.03 -14.79 -12.95
CA ASP A 17 21.95 -14.66 -11.83
C ASP A 17 22.50 -13.25 -11.63
N ARG A 18 22.30 -12.37 -12.62
CA ARG A 18 22.75 -10.97 -12.52
C ARG A 18 21.79 -10.22 -11.58
N PRO A 19 22.29 -9.51 -10.54
CA PRO A 19 21.45 -8.94 -9.51
C PRO A 19 20.34 -8.01 -10.00
N ARG A 20 20.57 -7.19 -11.03
CA ARG A 20 19.56 -6.27 -11.56
C ARG A 20 18.47 -7.00 -12.34
N GLU A 21 18.85 -7.91 -13.19
CA GLU A 21 17.99 -8.76 -13.99
C GLU A 21 17.17 -9.69 -13.08
N LYS A 22 17.82 -10.27 -12.08
CA LYS A 22 17.18 -11.07 -11.03
C LYS A 22 16.14 -10.26 -10.25
N LEU A 23 16.44 -9.01 -9.89
CA LEU A 23 15.49 -8.12 -9.24
C LEU A 23 14.25 -7.86 -10.12
N SER A 24 14.50 -7.61 -11.41
CA SER A 24 13.43 -7.30 -12.38
C SER A 24 12.57 -8.51 -12.69
N GLY A 25 13.16 -9.69 -12.88
CA GLY A 25 12.47 -10.91 -13.31
C GLY A 25 11.86 -11.72 -12.17
N GLN A 26 12.55 -11.82 -11.03
CA GLN A 26 12.15 -12.67 -9.90
C GLN A 26 11.69 -11.87 -8.67
N GLY A 27 11.87 -10.55 -8.69
CA GLY A 27 11.46 -9.65 -7.61
C GLY A 27 12.43 -9.61 -6.43
N ARG A 28 12.19 -8.66 -5.54
CA ARG A 28 13.10 -8.29 -4.44
C ARG A 28 13.39 -9.41 -3.43
N ARG A 29 12.50 -10.37 -3.26
CA ARG A 29 12.66 -11.46 -2.28
C ARG A 29 13.63 -12.54 -2.74
N ALA A 30 13.97 -12.58 -4.02
CA ALA A 30 14.92 -13.54 -4.58
C ALA A 30 16.38 -13.14 -4.38
N LEU A 31 16.66 -11.89 -3.98
CA LEU A 31 18.01 -11.37 -3.82
C LEU A 31 18.51 -11.55 -2.39
N THR A 32 19.81 -11.84 -2.28
CA THR A 32 20.56 -11.77 -1.03
C THR A 32 20.93 -10.32 -0.70
N ASP A 33 21.28 -10.04 0.56
CA ASP A 33 21.75 -8.71 0.98
C ASP A 33 22.99 -8.26 0.21
N ALA A 34 23.89 -9.17 -0.12
CA ALA A 34 25.06 -8.89 -0.94
C ALA A 34 24.70 -8.47 -2.36
N GLU A 35 23.69 -9.08 -2.97
CA GLU A 35 23.21 -8.71 -4.30
C GLU A 35 22.50 -7.36 -4.28
N LEU A 36 21.74 -7.05 -3.22
CA LEU A 36 21.11 -5.74 -3.05
C LEU A 36 22.17 -4.63 -2.89
N ILE A 37 23.18 -4.83 -2.08
CA ILE A 37 24.31 -3.89 -1.93
C ILE A 37 25.07 -3.77 -3.25
N ALA A 38 25.29 -4.86 -3.99
CA ALA A 38 25.95 -4.83 -5.29
C ALA A 38 25.20 -3.98 -6.32
N ILE A 39 23.87 -3.96 -6.29
CA ILE A 39 23.05 -3.07 -7.12
C ILE A 39 23.31 -1.60 -6.76
N LEU A 40 23.39 -1.27 -5.45
CA LEU A 40 23.62 0.09 -4.94
C LEU A 40 25.00 0.62 -5.37
N ILE A 41 26.05 -0.18 -5.21
CA ILE A 41 27.42 0.23 -5.54
C ILE A 41 27.72 0.19 -7.05
N GLY A 42 26.91 -0.54 -7.84
CA GLY A 42 26.93 -0.59 -9.29
C GLY A 42 28.15 -1.26 -9.94
N SER A 43 29.30 -1.27 -9.29
CA SER A 43 30.54 -1.89 -9.79
C SER A 43 31.42 -2.35 -8.64
N GLY A 44 32.19 -3.42 -8.88
CA GLY A 44 33.20 -3.91 -7.93
C GLY A 44 34.49 -3.08 -7.94
N SER A 45 35.58 -3.75 -7.62
CA SER A 45 36.95 -3.24 -7.75
C SER A 45 37.63 -3.86 -8.97
N ARG A 46 38.92 -3.55 -9.18
CA ARG A 46 39.71 -4.14 -10.27
C ARG A 46 39.79 -5.66 -10.20
N ASN A 47 39.74 -6.23 -8.99
CA ASN A 47 40.03 -7.63 -8.74
C ASN A 47 38.83 -8.43 -8.21
N GLU A 48 37.68 -7.82 -8.04
CA GLU A 48 36.47 -8.46 -7.50
C GLU A 48 35.20 -7.84 -8.11
N THR A 49 34.17 -8.63 -8.25
CA THR A 49 32.83 -8.20 -8.71
C THR A 49 32.14 -7.33 -7.66
N ALA A 50 31.06 -6.66 -8.03
CA ALA A 50 30.24 -5.91 -7.07
C ALA A 50 29.67 -6.83 -5.97
N VAL A 51 29.28 -8.07 -6.33
CA VAL A 51 28.72 -9.04 -5.38
C VAL A 51 29.80 -9.53 -4.40
N GLU A 52 31.02 -9.83 -4.86
CA GLU A 52 32.13 -10.24 -4.00
C GLU A 52 32.54 -9.11 -3.05
N LEU A 53 32.64 -7.88 -3.57
CA LEU A 53 32.91 -6.70 -2.76
C LEU A 53 31.83 -6.51 -1.67
N SER A 54 30.56 -6.69 -2.03
CA SER A 54 29.44 -6.58 -1.09
C SER A 54 29.47 -7.68 -0.03
N LYS A 55 29.80 -8.93 -0.41
CA LYS A 55 30.00 -10.03 0.55
C LYS A 55 31.13 -9.73 1.53
N ARG A 56 32.24 -9.17 1.04
CA ARG A 56 33.38 -8.79 1.88
C ARG A 56 33.03 -7.68 2.87
N ILE A 57 32.25 -6.70 2.44
CA ILE A 57 31.75 -5.64 3.32
C ILE A 57 30.82 -6.25 4.38
N LEU A 58 29.82 -7.01 3.99
CA LEU A 58 28.90 -7.65 4.92
C LEU A 58 29.61 -8.52 5.93
N HIS A 59 30.57 -9.33 5.50
CA HIS A 59 31.37 -10.20 6.40
C HIS A 59 32.09 -9.38 7.47
N HIS A 60 32.64 -8.20 7.12
CA HIS A 60 33.30 -7.32 8.08
C HIS A 60 32.32 -6.82 9.18
N TYR A 61 31.04 -6.73 8.89
CA TYR A 61 29.98 -6.33 9.81
C TYR A 61 29.14 -7.54 10.27
N ASP A 62 29.76 -8.73 10.40
CA ASP A 62 29.15 -9.96 10.91
C ASP A 62 27.93 -10.45 10.13
N ASN A 63 27.79 -10.05 8.87
CA ASN A 63 26.63 -10.27 8.02
C ASN A 63 25.32 -9.70 8.62
N ASP A 64 25.43 -8.65 9.44
CA ASP A 64 24.30 -7.95 10.06
C ASP A 64 24.14 -6.54 9.47
N LEU A 65 23.00 -6.31 8.85
CA LEU A 65 22.64 -5.00 8.30
C LEU A 65 22.52 -3.90 9.36
N ASN A 66 22.19 -4.25 10.61
CA ASN A 66 22.17 -3.28 11.71
C ASN A 66 23.59 -2.82 12.06
N ASN A 67 24.57 -3.71 12.04
CA ASN A 67 25.97 -3.37 12.25
C ASN A 67 26.51 -2.53 11.09
N LEU A 68 26.22 -2.92 9.86
CA LEU A 68 26.56 -2.16 8.67
C LEU A 68 25.91 -0.76 8.69
N GLY A 69 24.68 -0.65 9.20
CA GLY A 69 23.96 0.63 9.34
C GLY A 69 24.58 1.63 10.31
N LYS A 70 25.48 1.19 11.18
CA LYS A 70 26.27 2.04 12.11
C LYS A 70 27.55 2.57 11.49
N ALA A 71 27.95 2.04 10.33
CA ALA A 71 29.20 2.43 9.68
C ALA A 71 29.16 3.88 9.20
N SER A 72 30.29 4.57 9.34
CA SER A 72 30.49 5.90 8.76
C SER A 72 30.93 5.82 7.28
N ILE A 73 30.76 6.92 6.56
CA ILE A 73 31.28 7.07 5.18
C ILE A 73 32.78 6.80 5.14
N ALA A 74 33.53 7.31 6.14
CA ALA A 74 34.98 7.16 6.24
C ALA A 74 35.41 5.70 6.44
N GLU A 75 34.66 4.91 7.23
CA GLU A 75 34.91 3.48 7.43
C GLU A 75 34.64 2.68 6.16
N LEU A 76 33.50 2.90 5.51
CA LEU A 76 33.18 2.24 4.26
C LEU A 76 34.16 2.58 3.14
N SER A 77 34.65 3.81 3.09
CA SER A 77 35.63 4.24 2.07
C SER A 77 37.01 3.61 2.23
N LYS A 78 37.31 2.95 3.36
CA LYS A 78 38.55 2.14 3.54
C LYS A 78 38.54 0.84 2.73
N PHE A 79 37.36 0.36 2.35
CA PHE A 79 37.26 -0.83 1.50
C PHE A 79 37.74 -0.50 0.09
N LYS A 80 38.77 -1.25 -0.40
CA LYS A 80 39.23 -1.10 -1.78
C LYS A 80 38.06 -1.34 -2.74
N GLY A 81 37.76 -0.37 -3.60
CA GLY A 81 36.63 -0.41 -4.54
C GLY A 81 35.40 0.37 -4.07
N ILE A 82 35.38 0.87 -2.82
CA ILE A 82 34.37 1.79 -2.29
C ILE A 82 34.99 3.19 -2.21
N GLY A 83 34.51 4.08 -3.07
CA GLY A 83 34.74 5.51 -2.92
C GLY A 83 33.60 6.17 -2.15
N GLU A 84 33.74 7.46 -1.85
CA GLU A 84 32.77 8.24 -1.09
C GLU A 84 31.32 8.11 -1.66
N ALA A 85 31.15 8.22 -2.98
CA ALA A 85 29.83 8.11 -3.60
C ALA A 85 29.15 6.76 -3.35
N LYS A 86 29.90 5.64 -3.40
CA LYS A 86 29.36 4.31 -3.11
C LYS A 86 29.04 4.15 -1.62
N ALA A 87 29.89 4.67 -0.73
CA ALA A 87 29.64 4.67 0.70
C ALA A 87 28.36 5.45 1.04
N ILE A 88 28.18 6.63 0.46
CA ILE A 88 26.95 7.44 0.60
C ILE A 88 25.73 6.66 0.14
N SER A 89 25.79 5.97 -1.00
CA SER A 89 24.65 5.19 -1.52
C SER A 89 24.23 4.07 -0.57
N ILE A 90 25.20 3.36 0.04
CA ILE A 90 24.92 2.31 1.03
C ILE A 90 24.25 2.91 2.27
N ILE A 91 24.83 3.96 2.85
CA ILE A 91 24.32 4.60 4.07
C ILE A 91 22.93 5.20 3.82
N ALA A 92 22.72 5.87 2.70
CA ALA A 92 21.43 6.45 2.36
C ALA A 92 20.33 5.38 2.23
N ALA A 93 20.64 4.24 1.60
CA ALA A 93 19.70 3.14 1.46
C ALA A 93 19.34 2.50 2.82
N LEU A 94 20.32 2.30 3.70
CA LEU A 94 20.10 1.78 5.06
C LEU A 94 19.30 2.75 5.92
N GLU A 95 19.57 4.05 5.81
CA GLU A 95 18.80 5.08 6.53
C GLU A 95 17.34 5.17 6.05
N ILE A 96 17.09 5.06 4.74
CA ILE A 96 15.73 4.96 4.20
C ILE A 96 15.02 3.72 4.77
N GLY A 97 15.71 2.58 4.82
CA GLY A 97 15.19 1.34 5.43
C GLY A 97 14.83 1.53 6.91
N ARG A 98 15.71 2.18 7.68
CA ARG A 98 15.48 2.50 9.09
C ARG A 98 14.26 3.41 9.27
N ARG A 99 14.19 4.53 8.55
CA ARG A 99 13.04 5.46 8.59
C ARG A 99 11.73 4.79 8.20
N ARG A 100 11.78 3.87 7.23
CA ARG A 100 10.62 3.05 6.86
C ARG A 100 10.17 2.15 8.02
N GLY A 101 11.10 1.56 8.77
CA GLY A 101 10.81 0.77 9.97
C GLY A 101 10.18 1.61 11.09
N ASP A 102 10.68 2.84 11.26
CA ASP A 102 10.17 3.79 12.26
C ASP A 102 8.83 4.46 11.82
N THR A 103 8.46 4.35 10.55
CA THR A 103 7.15 4.84 10.12
C THR A 103 6.10 3.96 10.76
N GLU A 104 5.42 4.49 11.79
CA GLU A 104 4.22 3.85 12.32
C GLU A 104 3.31 3.54 11.15
N PHE A 105 2.98 2.26 10.98
CA PHE A 105 1.84 1.89 10.16
C PHE A 105 0.66 2.62 10.80
N LYS A 106 0.19 3.71 10.20
CA LYS A 106 -1.10 4.29 10.57
C LYS A 106 -2.05 3.11 10.54
N ALA A 107 -2.47 2.67 11.74
CA ALA A 107 -3.43 1.60 11.86
C ALA A 107 -4.61 2.01 10.96
N ARG A 108 -4.91 1.20 9.94
CA ARG A 108 -6.06 1.46 9.09
C ARG A 108 -7.26 1.48 10.02
N ASP A 109 -8.13 2.47 9.88
CA ASP A 109 -9.38 2.53 10.62
C ASP A 109 -10.06 1.16 10.54
N THR A 110 -10.50 0.64 11.69
CA THR A 110 -11.22 -0.63 11.76
C THR A 110 -12.69 -0.32 11.97
N ILE A 111 -13.56 -0.96 11.21
CA ILE A 111 -15.00 -0.81 11.29
C ILE A 111 -15.57 -1.98 12.10
N THR A 112 -16.12 -1.68 13.26
CA THR A 112 -16.79 -2.67 14.14
C THR A 112 -18.29 -2.41 14.25
N CYS A 113 -18.71 -1.17 14.06
CA CYS A 113 -20.10 -0.74 14.10
C CYS A 113 -20.34 0.47 13.17
N SER A 114 -21.61 0.83 13.00
CA SER A 114 -22.04 2.00 12.20
C SER A 114 -21.45 3.32 12.70
N LYS A 115 -21.25 3.44 14.02
CA LYS A 115 -20.62 4.61 14.64
C LYS A 115 -19.18 4.84 14.18
N ASP A 116 -18.41 3.78 13.94
CA ASP A 116 -17.05 3.87 13.40
C ASP A 116 -17.09 4.46 12.00
N ILE A 117 -18.02 3.98 11.15
CA ILE A 117 -18.22 4.46 9.79
C ILE A 117 -18.55 5.96 9.81
N TYR A 118 -19.49 6.37 10.67
CA TYR A 118 -19.85 7.77 10.84
C TYR A 118 -18.64 8.63 11.24
N ASN A 119 -17.87 8.20 12.25
CA ASN A 119 -16.70 8.95 12.74
C ASN A 119 -15.62 9.10 11.65
N ILE A 120 -15.44 8.07 10.83
CA ILE A 120 -14.48 8.05 9.71
C ILE A 120 -14.88 9.03 8.61
N MET A 121 -16.20 9.17 8.33
CA MET A 121 -16.68 9.88 7.14
C MET A 121 -17.34 11.24 7.43
N ARG A 122 -17.74 11.51 8.67
CA ARG A 122 -18.47 12.74 8.98
C ARG A 122 -17.75 14.01 8.50
N ARG A 123 -16.41 14.09 8.61
CA ARG A 123 -15.63 15.26 8.17
C ARG A 123 -15.62 15.45 6.65
N HIS A 124 -15.96 14.42 5.89
CA HIS A 124 -16.03 14.49 4.43
C HIS A 124 -17.43 14.88 3.94
N LEU A 125 -18.48 14.62 4.73
CA LEU A 125 -19.87 14.71 4.32
C LEU A 125 -20.68 15.78 5.06
N MET A 126 -20.17 16.32 6.18
CA MET A 126 -20.81 17.45 6.87
C MET A 126 -20.58 18.75 6.12
N ASP A 127 -21.47 19.72 6.31
CA ASP A 127 -21.39 21.08 5.75
C ASP A 127 -21.44 21.15 4.20
N LEU A 128 -21.77 20.05 3.53
CA LEU A 128 -21.92 20.06 2.08
C LEU A 128 -23.31 20.58 1.68
N SER A 129 -23.35 21.52 0.72
CA SER A 129 -24.59 22.06 0.15
C SER A 129 -25.22 21.18 -0.91
N HIS A 130 -24.59 20.06 -1.27
CA HIS A 130 -25.02 19.10 -2.27
C HIS A 130 -24.84 17.67 -1.77
N GLU A 131 -25.55 16.74 -2.37
CA GLU A 131 -25.40 15.33 -2.05
C GLU A 131 -24.13 14.77 -2.69
N GLU A 132 -23.37 13.96 -1.94
CA GLU A 132 -22.25 13.17 -2.42
C GLU A 132 -22.48 11.70 -2.06
N PHE A 133 -22.21 10.81 -3.01
CA PHE A 133 -22.24 9.39 -2.78
C PHE A 133 -20.82 8.84 -2.68
N TRP A 134 -20.52 8.22 -1.57
CA TRP A 134 -19.19 7.67 -1.25
C TRP A 134 -19.28 6.18 -1.00
N ILE A 135 -18.14 5.52 -1.15
CA ILE A 135 -17.94 4.15 -0.67
C ILE A 135 -16.71 4.07 0.23
N ILE A 136 -16.77 3.15 1.19
CA ILE A 136 -15.59 2.67 1.89
C ILE A 136 -15.34 1.24 1.46
N LEU A 137 -14.13 0.97 1.00
CA LEU A 137 -13.65 -0.36 0.65
C LEU A 137 -13.02 -1.00 1.87
N VAL A 138 -13.44 -2.21 2.20
CA VAL A 138 -13.11 -2.86 3.48
C VAL A 138 -12.48 -4.23 3.23
N SER A 139 -11.42 -4.55 3.98
CA SER A 139 -10.76 -5.85 3.95
C SER A 139 -11.53 -6.89 4.78
N ARG A 140 -11.19 -8.17 4.60
CA ARG A 140 -11.75 -9.28 5.40
C ARG A 140 -11.55 -9.11 6.92
N ALA A 141 -10.54 -8.34 7.35
CA ALA A 141 -10.29 -8.01 8.75
C ALA A 141 -10.99 -6.71 9.20
N SER A 142 -12.04 -6.28 8.50
CA SER A 142 -12.80 -5.05 8.75
C SER A 142 -11.96 -3.76 8.76
N LYS A 143 -10.82 -3.75 8.08
CA LYS A 143 -9.96 -2.57 7.97
C LYS A 143 -10.27 -1.78 6.71
N VAL A 144 -10.35 -0.47 6.82
CA VAL A 144 -10.55 0.45 5.68
C VAL A 144 -9.37 0.34 4.72
N ILE A 145 -9.64 0.00 3.47
CA ILE A 145 -8.65 -0.06 2.38
C ILE A 145 -8.57 1.30 1.70
N ALA A 146 -9.72 1.83 1.29
CA ALA A 146 -9.85 3.12 0.61
C ALA A 146 -11.22 3.75 0.89
N LYS A 147 -11.33 5.04 0.65
CA LYS A 147 -12.56 5.84 0.66
C LYS A 147 -12.65 6.54 -0.69
N GLU A 148 -13.75 6.36 -1.40
CA GLU A 148 -13.89 6.89 -2.76
C GLU A 148 -15.18 7.66 -2.95
N LEU A 149 -15.08 8.80 -3.56
CA LEU A 149 -16.22 9.58 -4.03
C LEU A 149 -16.69 8.96 -5.36
N ILE A 150 -17.92 8.48 -5.39
CA ILE A 150 -18.51 7.86 -6.58
C ILE A 150 -19.24 8.89 -7.44
N SER A 151 -20.04 9.74 -6.82
CA SER A 151 -20.75 10.78 -7.54
C SER A 151 -21.02 12.00 -6.67
N LYS A 152 -21.11 13.16 -7.34
CA LYS A 152 -21.61 14.42 -6.78
C LYS A 152 -22.97 14.70 -7.39
N GLY A 153 -23.97 14.88 -6.54
CA GLY A 153 -25.31 15.18 -6.97
C GLY A 153 -25.45 16.61 -7.49
N GLY A 154 -26.33 16.76 -8.50
CA GLY A 154 -26.93 18.03 -8.87
C GLY A 154 -28.29 18.19 -8.19
N LEU A 155 -29.15 19.06 -8.75
CA LEU A 155 -30.51 19.32 -8.25
C LEU A 155 -31.44 18.08 -8.21
N ASN A 156 -31.06 16.99 -8.87
CA ASN A 156 -31.87 15.76 -9.03
C ASN A 156 -31.26 14.50 -8.31
N GLY A 157 -30.37 14.67 -7.32
CA GLY A 157 -29.79 13.56 -6.55
C GLY A 157 -28.50 13.00 -7.13
N THR A 158 -27.98 11.97 -6.49
CA THR A 158 -26.72 11.28 -6.86
C THR A 158 -27.00 9.98 -7.61
N VAL A 159 -26.21 9.69 -8.64
CA VAL A 159 -26.30 8.42 -9.39
C VAL A 159 -25.18 7.49 -8.93
N ALA A 160 -25.54 6.36 -8.33
CA ALA A 160 -24.60 5.29 -7.95
C ALA A 160 -24.78 4.09 -8.90
N ASP A 161 -23.77 3.86 -9.76
CA ASP A 161 -23.77 2.71 -10.69
C ASP A 161 -23.05 1.53 -10.04
N PRO A 162 -23.71 0.37 -9.84
CA PRO A 162 -23.08 -0.83 -9.30
C PRO A 162 -21.82 -1.25 -10.04
N ARG A 163 -21.76 -1.07 -11.35
CA ARG A 163 -20.61 -1.43 -12.18
C ARG A 163 -19.36 -0.65 -11.78
N VAL A 164 -19.51 0.65 -11.51
CA VAL A 164 -18.41 1.52 -11.09
C VAL A 164 -17.94 1.13 -9.68
N ILE A 165 -18.87 0.94 -8.76
CA ILE A 165 -18.59 0.62 -7.36
C ILE A 165 -17.88 -0.73 -7.24
N TYR A 166 -18.41 -1.78 -7.88
CA TYR A 166 -17.81 -3.11 -7.79
C TYR A 166 -16.53 -3.24 -8.61
N TYR A 167 -16.37 -2.48 -9.70
CA TYR A 167 -15.07 -2.38 -10.37
C TYR A 167 -13.99 -1.84 -9.44
N SER A 168 -14.26 -0.77 -8.71
CA SER A 168 -13.32 -0.25 -7.70
C SER A 168 -13.07 -1.26 -6.59
N ALA A 169 -14.10 -1.92 -6.06
CA ALA A 169 -13.95 -2.93 -5.03
C ALA A 169 -13.03 -4.09 -5.46
N ILE A 170 -13.17 -4.57 -6.69
CA ILE A 170 -12.34 -5.63 -7.28
C ILE A 170 -10.89 -5.15 -7.44
N GLN A 171 -10.67 -3.96 -7.98
CA GLN A 171 -9.33 -3.40 -8.17
C GLN A 171 -8.56 -3.26 -6.84
N HIS A 172 -9.26 -2.93 -5.76
CA HIS A 172 -8.68 -2.80 -4.42
C HIS A 172 -8.68 -4.10 -3.62
N GLN A 173 -9.14 -5.21 -4.22
CA GLN A 173 -9.26 -6.51 -3.55
C GLN A 173 -10.05 -6.41 -2.23
N ALA A 174 -11.10 -5.58 -2.23
CA ALA A 174 -12.00 -5.42 -1.10
C ALA A 174 -12.87 -6.68 -0.94
N SER A 175 -13.10 -7.12 0.28
CA SER A 175 -14.02 -8.22 0.60
C SER A 175 -15.42 -7.72 0.97
N SER A 176 -15.56 -6.44 1.25
CA SER A 176 -16.84 -5.79 1.52
C SER A 176 -16.77 -4.30 1.25
N ILE A 177 -17.93 -3.68 1.11
CA ILE A 177 -18.09 -2.24 0.89
C ILE A 177 -19.09 -1.66 1.90
N VAL A 178 -18.93 -0.38 2.22
CA VAL A 178 -19.94 0.43 2.89
C VAL A 178 -20.37 1.52 1.93
N LEU A 179 -21.67 1.73 1.82
CA LEU A 179 -22.27 2.80 1.03
C LEU A 179 -22.55 4.00 1.93
N LEU A 180 -22.34 5.21 1.44
CA LEU A 180 -22.61 6.44 2.19
C LEU A 180 -23.08 7.56 1.28
N HIS A 181 -24.04 8.33 1.76
CA HIS A 181 -24.35 9.65 1.17
C HIS A 181 -24.80 10.61 2.26
N ASN A 182 -24.74 11.90 1.96
CA ASN A 182 -25.25 12.93 2.85
C ASN A 182 -26.58 13.46 2.35
N HIS A 183 -27.42 13.90 3.30
CA HIS A 183 -28.63 14.67 3.03
C HIS A 183 -28.45 16.12 3.51
N PRO A 184 -28.17 17.09 2.61
CA PRO A 184 -28.04 18.50 2.96
C PRO A 184 -29.28 19.10 3.63
N SER A 185 -30.44 18.49 3.40
CA SER A 185 -31.71 18.90 4.03
C SER A 185 -31.78 18.60 5.53
N GLY A 186 -30.82 17.84 6.09
CA GLY A 186 -30.85 17.37 7.49
C GLY A 186 -31.76 16.16 7.74
N ASN A 187 -32.55 15.72 6.75
CA ASN A 187 -33.46 14.58 6.92
C ASN A 187 -32.68 13.26 6.85
N LEU A 188 -32.73 12.47 7.91
CA LEU A 188 -32.07 11.16 8.01
C LEU A 188 -32.92 9.99 7.48
N ARG A 189 -34.20 10.22 7.13
CA ARG A 189 -35.04 9.13 6.63
C ARG A 189 -34.64 8.76 5.21
N PRO A 190 -34.43 7.46 4.94
CA PRO A 190 -34.11 6.99 3.59
C PRO A 190 -35.27 7.24 2.62
N SER A 191 -34.97 7.63 1.41
CA SER A 191 -35.92 7.68 0.32
C SER A 191 -36.24 6.28 -0.20
N LYS A 192 -37.26 6.16 -1.06
CA LYS A 192 -37.53 4.88 -1.75
C LYS A 192 -36.39 4.48 -2.68
N GLU A 193 -35.75 5.47 -3.25
CA GLU A 193 -34.60 5.35 -4.14
C GLU A 193 -33.38 4.82 -3.38
N ASP A 194 -33.14 5.28 -2.16
CA ASP A 194 -32.05 4.79 -1.29
C ASP A 194 -32.25 3.32 -0.92
N ILE A 195 -33.48 2.95 -0.55
CA ILE A 195 -33.82 1.57 -0.23
C ILE A 195 -33.65 0.67 -1.45
N PHE A 196 -34.14 1.10 -2.63
CA PHE A 196 -33.99 0.36 -3.88
C PHE A 196 -32.52 0.20 -4.27
N LEU A 197 -31.74 1.26 -4.18
CA LEU A 197 -30.30 1.26 -4.47
C LEU A 197 -29.56 0.30 -3.53
N THR A 198 -29.82 0.38 -2.24
CA THR A 198 -29.20 -0.48 -1.22
C THR A 198 -29.44 -1.95 -1.53
N LYS A 199 -30.69 -2.32 -1.81
CA LYS A 199 -31.05 -3.69 -2.21
C LYS A 199 -30.35 -4.13 -3.49
N LYS A 200 -30.34 -3.29 -4.51
CA LYS A 200 -29.66 -3.57 -5.79
C LYS A 200 -28.16 -3.79 -5.58
N MET A 201 -27.52 -2.99 -4.72
CA MET A 201 -26.10 -3.17 -4.37
C MET A 201 -25.88 -4.46 -3.60
N ALA A 202 -26.70 -4.76 -2.60
CA ALA A 202 -26.59 -6.01 -1.82
C ALA A 202 -26.74 -7.24 -2.71
N ASP A 203 -27.69 -7.23 -3.66
CA ASP A 203 -27.90 -8.34 -4.60
C ASP A 203 -26.70 -8.53 -5.56
N ALA A 204 -26.15 -7.42 -6.10
CA ALA A 204 -24.96 -7.46 -6.93
C ALA A 204 -23.73 -7.95 -6.16
N GLY A 205 -23.55 -7.49 -4.92
CA GLY A 205 -22.43 -7.89 -4.06
C GLY A 205 -22.44 -9.36 -3.69
N ARG A 206 -23.62 -9.93 -3.54
CA ARG A 206 -23.81 -11.37 -3.25
C ARG A 206 -23.31 -12.25 -4.39
N LEU A 207 -23.48 -11.80 -5.64
CA LEU A 207 -22.97 -12.51 -6.82
C LEU A 207 -21.45 -12.43 -6.99
N LEU A 208 -20.81 -11.42 -6.40
CA LEU A 208 -19.39 -11.15 -6.52
C LEU A 208 -18.60 -11.53 -5.26
N ASP A 209 -19.26 -12.10 -4.23
CA ASP A 209 -18.68 -12.35 -2.90
C ASP A 209 -18.08 -11.10 -2.24
N ILE A 210 -18.65 -9.92 -2.55
CA ILE A 210 -18.28 -8.61 -1.97
C ILE A 210 -19.50 -8.05 -1.24
N ALA A 211 -19.59 -8.28 0.05
CA ALA A 211 -20.77 -7.91 0.83
C ALA A 211 -20.91 -6.39 1.01
N VAL A 212 -22.15 -5.89 0.94
CA VAL A 212 -22.48 -4.56 1.48
C VAL A 212 -22.59 -4.69 3.00
N MET A 213 -21.65 -4.09 3.74
CA MET A 213 -21.62 -4.16 5.22
C MET A 213 -22.66 -3.27 5.85
N ASP A 214 -22.90 -2.09 5.28
CA ASP A 214 -23.86 -1.11 5.72
C ASP A 214 -24.11 -0.06 4.63
N HIS A 215 -25.17 0.72 4.78
CA HIS A 215 -25.42 1.95 4.07
C HIS A 215 -25.77 3.04 5.08
N LEU A 216 -25.00 4.14 5.10
CA LEU A 216 -25.25 5.26 6.00
C LEU A 216 -25.72 6.49 5.24
N ILE A 217 -26.75 7.14 5.80
CA ILE A 217 -27.15 8.50 5.47
C ILE A 217 -26.58 9.41 6.56
N ILE A 218 -25.83 10.44 6.17
CA ILE A 218 -25.18 11.36 7.11
C ILE A 218 -25.76 12.76 6.94
N SER A 219 -26.01 13.45 8.04
CA SER A 219 -26.39 14.86 8.08
C SER A 219 -25.80 15.52 9.34
N ASP A 220 -26.03 16.83 9.47
CA ASP A 220 -25.62 17.58 10.67
C ASP A 220 -26.32 17.08 11.94
N ALA A 221 -27.52 16.47 11.80
CA ALA A 221 -28.28 15.88 12.91
C ALA A 221 -27.73 14.52 13.38
N GLY A 222 -26.81 13.91 12.63
CA GLY A 222 -26.24 12.59 12.93
C GLY A 222 -26.21 11.65 11.73
N TYR A 223 -26.56 10.39 11.92
CA TYR A 223 -26.59 9.40 10.84
C TYR A 223 -27.75 8.41 11.02
N PHE A 224 -28.13 7.81 9.90
CA PHE A 224 -29.02 6.66 9.79
C PHE A 224 -28.22 5.48 9.23
N SER A 225 -28.36 4.28 9.80
CA SER A 225 -27.73 3.04 9.31
C SER A 225 -28.79 2.06 8.87
N PHE A 226 -28.71 1.58 7.64
CA PHE A 226 -29.63 0.56 7.12
C PHE A 226 -29.47 -0.77 7.84
N LYS A 227 -28.26 -1.08 8.31
CA LYS A 227 -27.98 -2.29 9.06
C LYS A 227 -28.55 -2.24 10.49
N ASP A 228 -28.37 -1.12 11.19
CA ASP A 228 -28.87 -0.95 12.56
C ASP A 228 -30.41 -0.97 12.60
N GLU A 229 -31.07 -0.53 11.51
CA GLU A 229 -32.53 -0.52 11.35
C GLU A 229 -33.08 -1.79 10.66
N GLU A 230 -32.24 -2.82 10.48
CA GLU A 230 -32.62 -4.13 9.90
C GLU A 230 -33.24 -4.04 8.48
N ILE A 231 -32.82 -3.06 7.67
CA ILE A 231 -33.29 -2.85 6.30
C ILE A 231 -32.33 -3.44 5.25
N LEU A 232 -31.11 -3.83 5.66
CA LEU A 232 -30.09 -4.39 4.81
C LEU A 232 -29.96 -5.90 4.98
#